data_b3ec527afefcfe38c103570d30d982f9
#
_entry.id   b3ec527afefcfe38c103570d30d982f9
#
_cell.length_a   1.000
_cell.length_b   1.000
_cell.length_c   1.000
_cell.angle_alpha   90.00
_cell.angle_beta   90.00
_cell.angle_gamma   90.00
#
_symmetry.space_group_name_H-M   'P 1'
#
loop_
_entity.id
_entity.type
_entity.pdbx_description
1 polymer ?
#
loop_
_entity_poly.entity_id
_entity_poly.type
_entity_poly.pdbx_seq_one_letter_code
_entity_poly.pdbx_strand_id
1 'polypeptide(L)'
;MAQPYVGEIRMFGGNFAPAGWLFCDGSLQAISENETLFQLIGTTYGGDGQNTFALPDLRGRLPIHFGSGGGGSYQLAETGGLEQVTLTSNQIPSHTHNFVAVAAAGTSNNATNNLIAASPSVDMFGGISPDVSLNAAAIGQAGGNQPHTNFQPYLCVNFIISLFGIFPSPN
;
A
#
# COMPACT_ATOMS: atom_id res chain seq x y z
N MET A 1 -16.75 32.02 -18.36
CA MET A 1 -16.29 30.89 -17.54
C MET A 1 -16.15 31.39 -16.11
N ALA A 2 -16.61 30.61 -15.14
CA ALA A 2 -16.42 30.99 -13.74
C ALA A 2 -14.92 31.01 -13.41
N GLN A 3 -14.46 32.01 -12.67
CA GLN A 3 -13.08 32.06 -12.19
C GLN A 3 -12.89 30.96 -11.13
N PRO A 4 -11.75 30.25 -11.15
CA PRO A 4 -11.44 29.28 -10.10
C PRO A 4 -11.16 30.02 -8.77
N TYR A 5 -11.19 29.27 -7.67
CA TYR A 5 -10.58 29.75 -6.43
C TYR A 5 -9.06 29.54 -6.48
N VAL A 6 -8.31 30.43 -5.84
CA VAL A 6 -6.88 30.18 -5.60
C VAL A 6 -6.73 28.89 -4.80
N GLY A 7 -5.80 28.02 -5.21
CA GLY A 7 -5.60 26.71 -4.58
C GLY A 7 -6.64 25.63 -4.94
N GLU A 8 -7.59 25.93 -5.85
CA GLU A 8 -8.53 24.93 -6.34
C GLU A 8 -7.78 23.82 -7.10
N ILE A 9 -8.04 22.57 -6.76
CA ILE A 9 -7.45 21.41 -7.43
C ILE A 9 -8.49 20.78 -8.35
N ARG A 10 -8.08 20.48 -9.59
CA ARG A 10 -8.90 19.82 -10.62
C ARG A 10 -8.18 18.64 -11.22
N MET A 11 -8.93 17.62 -11.66
CA MET A 11 -8.44 16.60 -12.57
C MET A 11 -8.35 17.19 -13.99
N PHE A 12 -7.25 16.89 -14.67
CA PHE A 12 -6.97 17.42 -16.00
C PHE A 12 -6.34 16.35 -16.90
N GLY A 13 -6.92 16.12 -18.07
CA GLY A 13 -6.49 15.09 -19.02
C GLY A 13 -5.35 15.50 -19.95
N GLY A 14 -4.85 16.73 -19.88
CA GLY A 14 -3.77 17.23 -20.74
C GLY A 14 -2.37 16.90 -20.19
N ASN A 15 -1.37 16.97 -21.06
CA ASN A 15 0.04 16.66 -20.77
C ASN A 15 0.86 17.92 -20.37
N PHE A 16 0.26 19.07 -20.29
CA PHE A 16 0.85 20.33 -19.78
C PHE A 16 -0.19 21.08 -18.95
N ALA A 17 0.25 21.80 -17.93
CA ALA A 17 -0.63 22.63 -17.12
C ALA A 17 -1.05 23.88 -17.92
N PRO A 18 -2.36 24.23 -17.97
CA PRO A 18 -2.80 25.47 -18.60
C PRO A 18 -2.20 26.71 -17.92
N ALA A 19 -2.19 27.84 -18.62
CA ALA A 19 -1.76 29.11 -18.03
C ALA A 19 -2.55 29.41 -16.75
N GLY A 20 -1.83 29.78 -15.69
CA GLY A 20 -2.39 30.04 -14.37
C GLY A 20 -2.62 28.78 -13.50
N TRP A 21 -2.15 27.63 -13.95
CA TRP A 21 -2.20 26.36 -13.23
C TRP A 21 -0.83 25.69 -13.20
N LEU A 22 -0.57 24.91 -12.17
CA LEU A 22 0.60 24.02 -12.07
C LEU A 22 0.15 22.59 -11.76
N PHE A 23 1.01 21.62 -12.04
CA PHE A 23 0.76 20.22 -11.65
C PHE A 23 0.92 20.04 -10.13
N CYS A 24 0.11 19.16 -9.56
CA CYS A 24 0.26 18.72 -8.18
C CYS A 24 1.30 17.59 -8.11
N ASP A 25 2.57 17.94 -8.32
CA ASP A 25 3.72 17.02 -8.41
C ASP A 25 4.76 17.22 -7.30
N GLY A 26 4.43 18.01 -6.27
CA GLY A 26 5.32 18.30 -5.16
C GLY A 26 6.44 19.28 -5.46
N SER A 27 6.44 19.92 -6.63
CA SER A 27 7.48 20.88 -7.01
C SER A 27 7.52 22.09 -6.07
N LEU A 28 8.74 22.59 -5.83
CA LEU A 28 8.98 23.83 -5.09
C LEU A 28 8.69 25.03 -5.98
N GLN A 29 7.95 25.98 -5.43
CA GLN A 29 7.60 27.24 -6.07
C GLN A 29 8.21 28.42 -5.32
N ALA A 30 8.67 29.45 -6.06
CA ALA A 30 9.13 30.69 -5.47
C ALA A 30 7.94 31.46 -4.87
N ILE A 31 8.07 31.89 -3.62
CA ILE A 31 7.05 32.70 -2.94
C ILE A 31 6.83 34.00 -3.68
N SER A 32 7.91 34.68 -4.13
CA SER A 32 7.85 35.96 -4.83
C SER A 32 7.02 35.94 -6.12
N GLU A 33 6.87 34.79 -6.76
CA GLU A 33 6.10 34.63 -7.99
C GLU A 33 4.66 34.16 -7.72
N ASN A 34 4.41 33.57 -6.53
CA ASN A 34 3.16 32.89 -6.21
C ASN A 34 2.65 33.29 -4.82
N GLU A 35 2.78 34.57 -4.44
CA GLU A 35 2.45 35.09 -3.10
C GLU A 35 1.02 34.75 -2.68
N THR A 36 0.05 34.87 -3.59
CA THR A 36 -1.37 34.64 -3.30
C THR A 36 -1.63 33.15 -2.95
N LEU A 37 -1.01 32.22 -3.68
CA LEU A 37 -1.13 30.81 -3.37
C LEU A 37 -0.40 30.48 -2.06
N PHE A 38 0.78 31.07 -1.84
CA PHE A 38 1.52 30.89 -0.59
C PHE A 38 0.74 31.39 0.63
N GLN A 39 0.03 32.51 0.53
CA GLN A 39 -0.84 33.00 1.60
C GLN A 39 -1.95 32.01 1.97
N LEU A 40 -2.40 31.20 1.02
CA LEU A 40 -3.45 30.21 1.26
C LEU A 40 -2.92 28.90 1.84
N ILE A 41 -1.88 28.32 1.23
CA ILE A 41 -1.41 26.96 1.59
C ILE A 41 -0.16 26.94 2.46
N GLY A 42 0.58 28.07 2.51
CA GLY A 42 1.81 28.17 3.30
C GLY A 42 2.81 27.07 2.97
N THR A 43 3.44 26.53 4.00
CA THR A 43 4.38 25.40 3.92
C THR A 43 3.72 24.06 4.25
N THR A 44 2.40 23.98 4.16
CA THR A 44 1.63 22.76 4.50
C THR A 44 2.14 21.52 3.76
N TYR A 45 2.56 21.68 2.51
CA TYR A 45 3.08 20.58 1.68
C TYR A 45 4.62 20.56 1.59
N GLY A 46 5.32 21.50 2.26
CA GLY A 46 6.78 21.61 2.31
C GLY A 46 7.31 22.96 1.87
N GLY A 47 8.63 23.04 1.68
CA GLY A 47 9.36 24.27 1.39
C GLY A 47 9.97 24.90 2.64
N ASP A 48 10.77 25.98 2.45
CA ASP A 48 11.47 26.68 3.55
C ASP A 48 10.65 27.81 4.18
N GLY A 49 9.56 28.22 3.54
CA GLY A 49 8.70 29.31 4.01
C GLY A 49 9.32 30.70 3.99
N GLN A 50 10.53 30.82 3.45
CA GLN A 50 11.24 32.09 3.29
C GLN A 50 11.36 32.48 1.81
N ASN A 51 11.78 31.54 0.96
CA ASN A 51 11.93 31.72 -0.48
C ASN A 51 11.02 30.80 -1.26
N THR A 52 10.73 29.61 -0.72
CA THR A 52 10.01 28.54 -1.41
C THR A 52 8.91 27.89 -0.56
N PHE A 53 7.93 27.36 -1.24
CA PHE A 53 6.90 26.46 -0.71
C PHE A 53 6.66 25.32 -1.71
N ALA A 54 6.15 24.19 -1.24
CA ALA A 54 5.86 23.04 -2.10
C ALA A 54 4.38 22.97 -2.47
N LEU A 55 4.11 22.49 -3.68
CA LEU A 55 2.78 22.09 -4.12
C LEU A 55 2.42 20.69 -3.55
N PRO A 56 1.12 20.35 -3.46
CA PRO A 56 0.71 18.99 -3.15
C PRO A 56 1.32 17.98 -4.13
N ASP A 57 1.75 16.80 -3.65
CA ASP A 57 2.18 15.69 -4.50
C ASP A 57 1.09 14.61 -4.52
N LEU A 58 0.34 14.55 -5.63
CA LEU A 58 -0.72 13.57 -5.86
C LEU A 58 -0.29 12.42 -6.78
N ARG A 59 1.00 12.32 -7.14
CA ARG A 59 1.51 11.22 -7.95
C ARG A 59 1.42 9.89 -7.19
N GLY A 60 0.76 8.90 -7.79
CA GLY A 60 0.55 7.58 -7.18
C GLY A 60 -0.36 7.58 -5.94
N ARG A 61 -1.16 8.65 -5.71
CA ARG A 61 -1.97 8.84 -4.51
C ARG A 61 -3.42 9.12 -4.85
N LEU A 62 -4.32 8.68 -3.97
CA LEU A 62 -5.71 9.08 -3.97
C LEU A 62 -5.89 10.24 -2.97
N PRO A 63 -6.54 11.34 -3.36
CA PRO A 63 -6.91 12.39 -2.41
C PRO A 63 -7.99 11.87 -1.46
N ILE A 64 -7.80 12.11 -0.16
CA ILE A 64 -8.79 11.85 0.88
C ILE A 64 -9.07 13.15 1.65
N HIS A 65 -10.27 13.25 2.23
CA HIS A 65 -10.63 14.42 3.03
C HIS A 65 -9.97 14.34 4.41
N PHE A 66 -9.41 15.47 4.90
CA PHE A 66 -8.87 15.55 6.26
C PHE A 66 -9.99 15.48 7.30
N GLY A 67 -9.68 14.99 8.49
CA GLY A 67 -10.64 14.86 9.58
C GLY A 67 -10.72 13.44 10.12
N SER A 68 -11.63 13.19 11.05
CA SER A 68 -11.80 11.89 11.68
C SER A 68 -12.95 11.12 11.05
N GLY A 69 -12.72 9.86 10.68
CA GLY A 69 -13.76 8.99 10.11
C GLY A 69 -13.19 7.64 9.63
N GLY A 70 -14.06 6.67 9.38
CA GLY A 70 -13.72 5.44 8.70
C GLY A 70 -12.64 4.53 9.30
N GLY A 71 -12.17 4.80 10.52
CA GLY A 71 -11.11 4.02 11.18
C GLY A 71 -9.83 4.80 11.47
N GLY A 72 -9.81 6.12 11.23
CA GLY A 72 -8.64 6.95 11.51
C GLY A 72 -8.94 8.43 11.60
N SER A 73 -7.93 9.20 11.93
CA SER A 73 -7.90 10.66 11.84
C SER A 73 -6.81 11.05 10.86
N TYR A 74 -7.15 11.86 9.88
CA TYR A 74 -6.28 12.28 8.79
C TYR A 74 -5.98 13.76 8.91
N GLN A 75 -4.71 14.13 8.81
CA GLN A 75 -4.27 15.52 8.82
C GLN A 75 -4.13 16.05 7.38
N LEU A 76 -4.26 17.37 7.22
CA LEU A 76 -3.98 17.99 5.92
C LEU A 76 -2.50 17.75 5.54
N ALA A 77 -2.24 17.39 4.29
CA ALA A 77 -0.94 17.00 3.75
C ALA A 77 -0.35 15.69 4.29
N GLU A 78 -1.05 14.96 5.17
CA GLU A 78 -0.62 13.63 5.59
C GLU A 78 -0.58 12.67 4.39
N THR A 79 0.48 11.86 4.33
CA THR A 79 0.63 10.83 3.30
C THR A 79 0.69 9.45 3.95
N GLY A 80 0.07 8.47 3.33
CA GLY A 80 0.01 7.12 3.86
C GLY A 80 -0.18 6.07 2.77
N GLY A 81 -0.27 4.81 3.21
CA GLY A 81 -0.40 3.67 2.32
C GLY A 81 0.93 3.19 1.74
N LEU A 82 0.89 2.05 1.05
CA LEU A 82 2.03 1.41 0.41
C LEU A 82 1.64 0.96 -0.99
N GLU A 83 2.51 1.21 -1.97
CA GLU A 83 2.33 0.78 -3.36
C GLU A 83 2.62 -0.71 -3.55
N GLN A 84 3.49 -1.27 -2.71
CA GLN A 84 3.85 -2.69 -2.71
C GLN A 84 3.83 -3.23 -1.29
N VAL A 85 3.39 -4.47 -1.14
CA VAL A 85 3.32 -5.16 0.14
C VAL A 85 3.97 -6.54 0.01
N THR A 86 4.87 -6.85 0.95
CA THR A 86 5.39 -8.20 1.17
C THR A 86 4.77 -8.73 2.45
N LEU A 87 4.03 -9.82 2.35
CA LEU A 87 3.40 -10.44 3.53
C LEU A 87 4.45 -11.05 4.45
N THR A 88 4.36 -10.74 5.71
CA THR A 88 5.10 -11.44 6.77
C THR A 88 4.31 -12.63 7.31
N SER A 89 4.96 -13.55 8.00
CA SER A 89 4.31 -14.72 8.61
C SER A 89 3.16 -14.35 9.56
N ASN A 90 3.25 -13.19 10.23
CA ASN A 90 2.21 -12.70 11.14
C ASN A 90 0.99 -12.10 10.42
N GLN A 91 1.12 -11.81 9.14
CA GLN A 91 0.03 -11.25 8.31
C GLN A 91 -0.71 -12.31 7.51
N ILE A 92 -0.17 -13.53 7.48
CA ILE A 92 -0.84 -14.69 6.86
C ILE A 92 -1.83 -15.26 7.88
N PRO A 93 -3.09 -15.56 7.48
CA PRO A 93 -4.04 -16.22 8.38
C PRO A 93 -3.46 -17.51 8.96
N SER A 94 -3.72 -17.75 10.23
CA SER A 94 -3.34 -19.01 10.88
C SER A 94 -3.99 -20.19 10.14
N HIS A 95 -3.20 -21.13 9.71
CA HIS A 95 -3.67 -22.33 9.03
C HIS A 95 -2.81 -23.53 9.42
N THR A 96 -3.32 -24.75 9.19
CA THR A 96 -2.63 -26.03 9.44
C THR A 96 -2.72 -26.93 8.21
N HIS A 97 -1.77 -27.84 8.11
CA HIS A 97 -1.79 -28.89 7.09
C HIS A 97 -1.98 -30.24 7.78
N ASN A 98 -2.92 -31.04 7.30
CA ASN A 98 -3.10 -32.38 7.79
C ASN A 98 -1.98 -33.28 7.25
N PHE A 99 -1.26 -33.93 8.15
CA PHE A 99 -0.39 -35.02 7.79
C PHE A 99 -1.25 -36.29 7.77
N VAL A 100 -1.48 -36.84 6.58
CA VAL A 100 -2.42 -37.94 6.38
C VAL A 100 -1.69 -39.27 6.20
N ALA A 101 -2.30 -40.34 6.68
CA ALA A 101 -1.80 -41.69 6.55
C ALA A 101 -2.95 -42.65 6.22
N VAL A 102 -2.65 -43.84 5.77
CA VAL A 102 -3.61 -44.92 5.46
C VAL A 102 -3.60 -45.95 6.58
N ALA A 103 -4.78 -46.34 7.09
CA ALA A 103 -4.92 -47.34 8.13
C ALA A 103 -4.70 -48.79 7.63
N ALA A 104 -4.80 -49.01 6.32
CA ALA A 104 -4.51 -50.30 5.73
C ALA A 104 -2.99 -50.60 5.73
N ALA A 105 -2.63 -51.90 5.70
CA ALA A 105 -1.24 -52.32 5.61
C ALA A 105 -0.57 -51.83 4.32
N GLY A 106 0.67 -51.34 4.43
CA GLY A 106 1.46 -50.87 3.29
C GLY A 106 1.76 -52.00 2.30
N THR A 107 1.71 -51.69 1.01
CA THR A 107 1.96 -52.63 -0.09
C THR A 107 3.18 -52.27 -0.94
N SER A 108 3.85 -51.16 -0.63
CA SER A 108 5.00 -50.62 -1.39
C SER A 108 6.08 -50.12 -0.44
N ASN A 109 7.32 -50.33 -0.81
CA ASN A 109 8.50 -49.72 -0.16
C ASN A 109 8.97 -48.44 -0.85
N ASN A 110 8.27 -47.98 -1.89
CA ASN A 110 8.55 -46.75 -2.59
C ASN A 110 7.65 -45.65 -2.06
N ALA A 111 8.24 -44.56 -1.56
CA ALA A 111 7.52 -43.39 -1.04
C ALA A 111 6.90 -42.52 -2.13
N THR A 112 7.38 -42.60 -3.39
CA THR A 112 6.92 -41.72 -4.49
C THR A 112 5.45 -41.95 -4.79
N ASN A 113 4.61 -40.93 -4.66
CA ASN A 113 3.16 -40.94 -4.86
C ASN A 113 2.39 -41.89 -3.93
N ASN A 114 2.99 -42.26 -2.81
CA ASN A 114 2.38 -43.12 -1.80
C ASN A 114 2.23 -42.39 -0.46
N LEU A 115 1.24 -42.80 0.33
CA LEU A 115 1.02 -42.32 1.69
C LEU A 115 1.71 -43.28 2.69
N ILE A 116 2.00 -42.76 3.88
CA ILE A 116 2.41 -43.59 5.01
C ILE A 116 1.23 -44.52 5.34
N ALA A 117 1.53 -45.78 5.51
CA ALA A 117 0.54 -46.82 5.80
C ALA A 117 0.88 -47.56 7.09
N ALA A 118 -0.10 -48.23 7.67
CA ALA A 118 0.12 -49.09 8.83
C ALA A 118 1.09 -50.22 8.49
N SER A 119 1.94 -50.59 9.46
CA SER A 119 2.83 -51.74 9.35
C SER A 119 2.40 -52.79 10.38
N PRO A 120 2.15 -54.05 9.97
CA PRO A 120 1.82 -55.12 10.92
C PRO A 120 3.03 -55.64 11.72
N SER A 121 4.25 -55.28 11.30
CA SER A 121 5.50 -55.78 11.88
C SER A 121 6.37 -54.71 12.57
N VAL A 122 6.01 -53.45 12.47
CA VAL A 122 6.78 -52.33 13.08
C VAL A 122 5.80 -51.34 13.68
N ASP A 123 5.95 -51.04 14.95
CA ASP A 123 5.19 -49.96 15.62
C ASP A 123 5.76 -48.61 15.21
N MET A 124 5.09 -47.96 14.25
CA MET A 124 5.52 -46.64 13.72
C MET A 124 4.85 -45.44 14.40
N PHE A 125 3.87 -45.69 15.27
CA PHE A 125 3.10 -44.61 15.92
C PHE A 125 3.08 -44.83 17.42
N GLY A 126 3.40 -43.76 18.17
CA GLY A 126 3.35 -43.76 19.62
C GLY A 126 2.17 -42.92 20.13
N GLY A 127 1.58 -43.34 21.26
CA GLY A 127 0.49 -42.59 21.92
C GLY A 127 0.92 -41.59 22.97
N ILE A 128 2.16 -41.12 22.94
CA ILE A 128 2.77 -40.16 23.90
C ILE A 128 2.91 -38.79 23.29
N SER A 129 3.14 -37.79 24.16
CA SER A 129 3.46 -36.44 23.70
C SER A 129 4.76 -36.42 22.88
N PRO A 130 4.86 -35.57 21.81
CA PRO A 130 6.09 -35.45 21.02
C PRO A 130 7.28 -35.02 21.90
N ASP A 131 8.38 -35.77 21.84
CA ASP A 131 9.61 -35.51 22.58
C ASP A 131 10.80 -35.20 21.67
N VAL A 132 10.66 -35.42 20.36
CA VAL A 132 11.66 -35.15 19.34
C VAL A 132 11.03 -34.46 18.10
N SER A 133 11.80 -33.62 17.45
CA SER A 133 11.40 -33.04 16.15
C SER A 133 11.94 -33.85 14.99
N LEU A 134 11.13 -34.07 13.98
CA LEU A 134 11.60 -34.60 12.70
C LEU A 134 12.56 -33.62 12.03
N ASN A 135 13.35 -34.15 11.06
CA ASN A 135 14.20 -33.29 10.24
C ASN A 135 13.37 -32.14 9.61
N ALA A 136 13.85 -30.91 9.74
CA ALA A 136 13.16 -29.73 9.18
C ALA A 136 12.93 -29.83 7.67
N ALA A 137 13.73 -30.61 6.93
CA ALA A 137 13.55 -30.86 5.50
C ALA A 137 12.40 -31.82 5.19
N ALA A 138 11.77 -32.46 6.20
CA ALA A 138 10.62 -33.33 6.00
C ALA A 138 9.39 -32.57 5.46
N ILE A 139 9.31 -31.27 5.73
CA ILE A 139 8.30 -30.37 5.16
C ILE A 139 9.08 -29.26 4.46
N GLY A 140 8.99 -29.21 3.13
CA GLY A 140 9.63 -28.17 2.34
C GLY A 140 9.00 -26.79 2.57
N GLN A 141 9.78 -25.75 2.36
CA GLN A 141 9.26 -24.39 2.36
C GLN A 141 8.35 -24.17 1.14
N ALA A 142 7.24 -23.49 1.35
CA ALA A 142 6.36 -23.00 0.30
C ALA A 142 6.26 -21.48 0.35
N GLY A 143 6.13 -20.84 -0.83
CA GLY A 143 6.10 -19.39 -0.96
C GLY A 143 7.47 -18.80 -1.27
N GLY A 144 7.53 -17.53 -1.66
CA GLY A 144 8.76 -16.88 -2.11
C GLY A 144 8.96 -15.47 -1.55
N ASN A 145 8.10 -15.02 -0.63
CA ASN A 145 8.15 -13.68 -0.02
C ASN A 145 8.25 -12.56 -1.07
N GLN A 146 7.65 -12.77 -2.26
CA GLN A 146 7.68 -11.75 -3.31
C GLN A 146 6.67 -10.65 -2.99
N PRO A 147 7.06 -9.39 -3.15
CA PRO A 147 6.12 -8.29 -3.00
C PRO A 147 5.06 -8.36 -4.10
N HIS A 148 3.84 -7.99 -3.75
CA HIS A 148 2.75 -7.79 -4.71
C HIS A 148 2.37 -6.31 -4.75
N THR A 149 1.87 -5.88 -5.92
CA THR A 149 1.35 -4.53 -6.08
C THR A 149 0.04 -4.37 -5.30
N ASN A 150 -0.07 -3.25 -4.59
CA ASN A 150 -1.28 -2.88 -3.86
C ASN A 150 -2.16 -1.89 -4.65
N PHE A 151 -1.75 -1.53 -5.86
CA PHE A 151 -2.53 -0.69 -6.74
C PHE A 151 -3.76 -1.45 -7.27
N GLN A 152 -4.91 -0.82 -7.13
CA GLN A 152 -6.10 -1.23 -7.88
C GLN A 152 -5.98 -0.80 -9.35
N PRO A 153 -6.78 -1.37 -10.29
CA PRO A 153 -6.81 -0.88 -11.66
C PRO A 153 -7.05 0.63 -11.70
N TYR A 154 -6.22 1.36 -12.44
CA TYR A 154 -6.27 2.83 -12.49
C TYR A 154 -6.11 3.36 -13.91
N LEU A 155 -6.61 4.57 -14.12
CA LEU A 155 -6.31 5.42 -15.28
C LEU A 155 -5.61 6.66 -14.77
N CYS A 156 -4.40 6.92 -15.30
CA CYS A 156 -3.63 8.09 -14.92
C CYS A 156 -4.21 9.35 -15.58
N VAL A 157 -4.61 10.31 -14.76
CA VAL A 157 -4.95 11.68 -15.15
C VAL A 157 -4.21 12.65 -14.22
N ASN A 158 -3.89 13.84 -14.72
CA ASN A 158 -3.17 14.82 -13.93
C ASN A 158 -4.10 15.54 -12.94
N PHE A 159 -3.51 15.99 -11.82
CA PHE A 159 -4.11 16.98 -10.94
C PHE A 159 -3.40 18.31 -11.12
N ILE A 160 -4.16 19.39 -11.25
CA ILE A 160 -3.65 20.75 -11.40
C ILE A 160 -4.21 21.64 -10.30
N ILE A 161 -3.38 22.60 -9.83
CA ILE A 161 -3.73 23.57 -8.81
C ILE A 161 -3.74 24.97 -9.42
N SER A 162 -4.76 25.79 -9.10
CA SER A 162 -4.87 27.16 -9.60
C SER A 162 -3.98 28.11 -8.80
N LEU A 163 -3.21 28.93 -9.54
CA LEU A 163 -2.36 29.98 -8.99
C LEU A 163 -3.13 31.28 -8.76
N PHE A 164 -4.20 31.51 -9.52
CA PHE A 164 -4.96 32.74 -9.57
C PHE A 164 -6.46 32.47 -9.48
N GLY A 165 -7.20 33.49 -9.05
CA GLY A 165 -8.65 33.42 -8.98
C GLY A 165 -9.21 34.16 -7.78
N ILE A 166 -10.37 33.71 -7.32
CA ILE A 166 -11.00 34.30 -6.13
C ILE A 166 -10.26 33.75 -4.90
N PHE A 167 -9.75 34.67 -4.05
CA PHE A 167 -9.17 34.23 -2.77
C PHE A 167 -10.30 33.75 -1.84
N PRO A 168 -10.26 32.49 -1.34
CA PRO A 168 -11.32 31.98 -0.47
C PRO A 168 -11.26 32.71 0.88
N SER A 169 -12.42 33.20 1.33
CA SER A 169 -12.58 33.71 2.70
C SER A 169 -13.27 32.64 3.55
N PRO A 170 -12.84 32.43 4.81
CA PRO A 170 -13.54 31.56 5.73
C PRO A 170 -14.95 32.10 6.01
N ASN A 171 -15.90 31.18 6.13
CA ASN A 171 -17.28 31.48 6.52
C ASN A 171 -17.37 31.72 8.04
#